data_04907ffa9c8f5a5641631e67919f9447
#
_entry.id   04907ffa9c8f5a5641631e67919f9447
#
_cell.length_a   1.000
_cell.length_b   1.000
_cell.length_c   1.000
_cell.angle_alpha   90.00
_cell.angle_beta   90.00
_cell.angle_gamma   90.00
#
_symmetry.space_group_name_H-M   'P 1'
#
loop_
_entity.id
_entity.type
_entity.pdbx_description
1 polymer ?
#
loop_
_entity_poly.entity_id
_entity_poly.type
_entity_poly.pdbx_seq_one_letter_code
_entity_poly.pdbx_strand_id
1 'polypeptide(L)'
;MNATDSISHPSRPILWSIAASDSGGGAGIQADLNTFHSLNNHGCTLITAITAQNSLSVDKIIPTAEADLDAQWQALATDMPPAAIKIGLLAQPSALQWLSNRLKNIRPVFCVWDPVLKASTGATLLGQAHDKISDRISDQVIDHLLCQLDLITPNLSEARILTGMAINSYLDIEQAAHQLLDRGVGSVLIKGGHSFDDDTRYCRDYFASTERSFWLSHKKQHQPNNHGTGCTLASAIASFVAQGHSLCDSIVLAQRFIQQSLRLAAPQGQGAGPVWQAPLENNPIDFSELTTSAQHFHSEATRKTPSSQFPSALSLDQKPHTSDRKSLGLYAIVNNLNDLQRLLEQGVDTLQWRVKTNDSDSTLNQALDQSLNQAAKTKHKEDLQHAIRLCAQYKTPLYINDDWQLALESNAYGIHLGQEDLATISHTQLMQIKEQGLRLGISCHNETELAFAHSLKPSYLAFGPVFTPKSKVVDHPPLGLKTLQEWQNSYGQIYPTTCIGGIELENMQAVLATGIKSIAVISALGGPQKSTLFINTFAKSIPRE
;
A
#
# COMPACT_ATOMS: atom_id res chain seq x y z
N MET A 1 2.18 47.73 19.63
CA MET A 1 2.13 46.36 20.15
C MET A 1 2.03 45.45 18.94
N ASN A 2 3.14 44.84 18.58
CA ASN A 2 3.22 43.98 17.41
C ASN A 2 2.57 42.64 17.72
N ALA A 3 1.52 42.32 17.00
CA ALA A 3 0.98 40.96 16.96
C ALA A 3 2.02 40.09 16.27
N THR A 4 2.74 39.27 17.02
CA THR A 4 3.56 38.19 16.49
C THR A 4 2.58 37.15 15.95
N ASP A 5 2.50 37.04 14.62
CA ASP A 5 1.88 35.91 13.96
C ASP A 5 2.52 34.63 14.51
N SER A 6 1.86 33.98 15.46
CA SER A 6 2.23 32.64 15.91
C SER A 6 1.97 31.70 14.73
N ILE A 7 3.04 31.31 14.04
CA ILE A 7 2.99 30.19 13.10
C ILE A 7 2.59 28.97 13.93
N SER A 8 1.31 28.60 13.88
CA SER A 8 0.81 27.38 14.48
C SER A 8 1.35 26.21 13.67
N HIS A 9 2.46 25.62 14.08
CA HIS A 9 2.87 24.33 13.55
C HIS A 9 1.81 23.31 13.94
N PRO A 10 1.31 22.49 13.00
CA PRO A 10 0.39 21.41 13.35
C PRO A 10 1.06 20.50 14.38
N SER A 11 0.33 20.15 15.44
CA SER A 11 0.83 19.25 16.47
C SER A 11 1.18 17.89 15.85
N ARG A 12 2.39 17.41 16.11
CA ARG A 12 2.83 16.08 15.67
C ARG A 12 2.11 15.01 16.48
N PRO A 13 1.66 13.89 15.88
CA PRO A 13 1.16 12.76 16.64
C PRO A 13 2.17 12.28 17.69
N ILE A 14 1.72 12.00 18.91
CA ILE A 14 2.55 11.45 19.98
C ILE A 14 2.50 9.94 19.89
N LEU A 15 3.66 9.29 19.85
CA LEU A 15 3.80 7.83 19.84
C LEU A 15 4.62 7.38 21.04
N TRP A 16 4.22 6.25 21.64
CA TRP A 16 5.01 5.63 22.68
C TRP A 16 5.76 4.41 22.16
N SER A 17 7.05 4.33 22.48
CA SER A 17 7.85 3.11 22.38
C SER A 17 7.97 2.49 23.77
N ILE A 18 7.43 1.29 23.93
CA ILE A 18 7.56 0.46 25.14
C ILE A 18 8.53 -0.67 24.81
N ALA A 19 9.83 -0.46 25.05
CA ALA A 19 10.86 -1.38 24.61
C ALA A 19 12.15 -1.23 25.44
N ALA A 20 13.12 -2.12 25.22
CA ALA A 20 14.44 -2.01 25.82
C ALA A 20 15.28 -0.91 25.14
N SER A 21 16.21 -0.35 25.90
CA SER A 21 17.26 0.56 25.39
C SER A 21 18.44 -0.25 24.87
N ASP A 22 18.79 -0.08 23.60
CA ASP A 22 20.00 -0.64 22.95
C ASP A 22 21.16 0.35 23.07
N SER A 23 22.18 0.02 23.86
CA SER A 23 23.37 0.87 24.01
C SER A 23 24.18 1.03 22.71
N GLY A 24 24.05 0.09 21.77
CA GLY A 24 24.62 0.18 20.41
C GLY A 24 23.86 1.12 19.48
N GLY A 25 22.66 1.55 19.84
CA GLY A 25 21.85 2.54 19.12
C GLY A 25 21.16 2.01 17.86
N GLY A 26 21.26 0.71 17.55
CA GLY A 26 20.77 0.13 16.30
C GLY A 26 19.35 -0.46 16.36
N ALA A 27 18.84 -0.72 17.57
CA ALA A 27 17.52 -1.34 17.80
C ALA A 27 16.81 -0.70 19.00
N GLY A 28 15.77 -1.35 19.52
CA GLY A 28 15.05 -0.89 20.71
C GLY A 28 14.48 0.51 20.56
N ILE A 29 14.37 1.22 21.70
CA ILE A 29 13.83 2.59 21.70
C ILE A 29 14.59 3.56 20.81
N GLN A 30 15.88 3.34 20.57
CA GLN A 30 16.69 4.19 19.73
C GLN A 30 16.24 4.12 18.26
N ALA A 31 16.07 2.91 17.72
CA ALA A 31 15.53 2.72 16.38
C ALA A 31 14.09 3.24 16.26
N ASP A 32 13.27 3.04 17.31
CA ASP A 32 11.89 3.50 17.37
C ASP A 32 11.83 5.04 17.30
N LEU A 33 12.60 5.74 18.15
CA LEU A 33 12.65 7.21 18.19
C LEU A 33 13.15 7.80 16.87
N ASN A 34 14.21 7.22 16.28
CA ASN A 34 14.73 7.64 14.99
C ASN A 34 13.65 7.51 13.91
N THR A 35 12.89 6.39 13.92
CA THR A 35 11.79 6.15 12.98
C THR A 35 10.67 7.17 13.17
N PHE A 36 10.21 7.38 14.41
CA PHE A 36 9.17 8.36 14.72
C PHE A 36 9.56 9.76 14.26
N HIS A 37 10.80 10.18 14.56
CA HIS A 37 11.29 11.49 14.16
C HIS A 37 11.38 11.64 12.64
N SER A 38 11.94 10.64 11.94
CA SER A 38 12.07 10.65 10.47
C SER A 38 10.72 10.71 9.76
N LEU A 39 9.68 10.14 10.39
CA LEU A 39 8.29 10.17 9.91
C LEU A 39 7.47 11.31 10.54
N ASN A 40 8.12 12.35 11.07
CA ASN A 40 7.49 13.56 11.59
C ASN A 40 6.50 13.34 12.75
N ASN A 41 6.78 12.39 13.65
CA ASN A 41 6.03 12.16 14.89
C ASN A 41 6.85 12.56 16.11
N HIS A 42 6.18 12.75 17.26
CA HIS A 42 6.84 12.94 18.55
C HIS A 42 6.90 11.60 19.29
N GLY A 43 8.12 11.11 19.56
CA GLY A 43 8.32 9.84 20.25
C GLY A 43 8.55 10.01 21.75
N CYS A 44 7.77 9.29 22.57
CA CYS A 44 8.01 9.10 24.00
C CYS A 44 8.43 7.65 24.26
N THR A 45 9.12 7.38 25.37
CA THR A 45 9.63 6.05 25.69
C THR A 45 9.26 5.59 27.08
N LEU A 46 8.89 4.29 27.19
CA LEU A 46 8.92 3.52 28.43
C LEU A 46 10.00 2.45 28.30
N ILE A 47 11.04 2.54 29.12
CA ILE A 47 12.20 1.66 29.03
C ILE A 47 11.94 0.41 29.85
N THR A 48 11.77 -0.73 29.16
CA THR A 48 11.48 -2.03 29.79
C THR A 48 12.73 -2.76 30.29
N ALA A 49 13.88 -2.44 29.71
CA ALA A 49 15.20 -2.93 30.13
C ALA A 49 16.30 -2.04 29.55
N ILE A 50 17.46 -2.09 30.16
CA ILE A 50 18.70 -1.55 29.59
C ILE A 50 19.58 -2.71 29.17
N THR A 51 20.16 -2.66 27.96
CA THR A 51 21.10 -3.68 27.48
C THR A 51 22.53 -3.14 27.47
N ALA A 52 23.50 -3.98 27.82
CA ALA A 52 24.88 -3.81 27.44
C ALA A 52 25.07 -4.54 26.10
N GLN A 53 24.94 -3.81 25.01
CA GLN A 53 24.87 -4.36 23.66
C GLN A 53 25.73 -3.52 22.70
N ASN A 54 26.33 -4.19 21.73
CA ASN A 54 27.03 -3.58 20.61
C ASN A 54 26.67 -4.30 19.30
N SER A 55 27.37 -4.02 18.21
CA SER A 55 27.11 -4.66 16.90
C SER A 55 27.42 -6.16 16.84
N LEU A 56 28.14 -6.73 17.82
CA LEU A 56 28.58 -8.11 17.85
C LEU A 56 27.83 -8.98 18.86
N SER A 57 27.47 -8.41 20.04
CA SER A 57 26.95 -9.18 21.20
C SER A 57 25.94 -8.39 22.03
N VAL A 58 25.15 -9.15 22.80
CA VAL A 58 24.36 -8.65 23.93
C VAL A 58 24.95 -9.29 25.18
N ASP A 59 25.73 -8.54 25.95
CA ASP A 59 26.48 -9.05 27.10
C ASP A 59 25.62 -9.08 28.38
N LYS A 60 24.68 -8.14 28.52
CA LYS A 60 23.82 -8.05 29.69
C LYS A 60 22.47 -7.41 29.36
N ILE A 61 21.42 -7.91 30.02
CA ILE A 61 20.08 -7.33 30.01
C ILE A 61 19.74 -7.02 31.46
N ILE A 62 19.35 -5.78 31.74
CA ILE A 62 18.97 -5.28 33.05
C ILE A 62 17.49 -4.86 32.95
N PRO A 63 16.53 -5.71 33.39
CA PRO A 63 15.12 -5.39 33.38
C PRO A 63 14.80 -4.19 34.31
N THR A 64 13.87 -3.35 33.90
CA THR A 64 13.32 -2.27 34.70
C THR A 64 12.32 -2.85 35.69
N ALA A 65 12.37 -2.41 36.95
CA ALA A 65 11.43 -2.84 37.98
C ALA A 65 10.01 -2.33 37.66
N GLU A 66 8.99 -3.08 38.08
CA GLU A 66 7.59 -2.74 37.82
C GLU A 66 7.20 -1.36 38.36
N ALA A 67 7.69 -0.99 39.56
CA ALA A 67 7.46 0.33 40.11
C ALA A 67 8.02 1.47 39.25
N ASP A 68 9.16 1.24 38.58
CA ASP A 68 9.77 2.23 37.69
C ASP A 68 9.02 2.28 36.35
N LEU A 69 8.50 1.14 35.87
CA LEU A 69 7.59 1.10 34.71
C LEU A 69 6.31 1.88 34.99
N ASP A 70 5.74 1.74 36.17
CA ASP A 70 4.57 2.49 36.61
C ASP A 70 4.83 4.00 36.67
N ALA A 71 5.97 4.40 37.19
CA ALA A 71 6.35 5.81 37.26
C ALA A 71 6.48 6.43 35.86
N GLN A 72 7.15 5.73 34.90
CA GLN A 72 7.24 6.16 33.53
C GLN A 72 5.85 6.27 32.87
N TRP A 73 5.01 5.23 33.06
CA TRP A 73 3.65 5.22 32.51
C TRP A 73 2.81 6.39 33.02
N GLN A 74 2.78 6.61 34.34
CA GLN A 74 1.99 7.69 34.94
C GLN A 74 2.44 9.08 34.44
N ALA A 75 3.75 9.30 34.32
CA ALA A 75 4.30 10.55 33.83
C ALA A 75 3.82 10.86 32.43
N LEU A 76 3.81 9.87 31.52
CA LEU A 76 3.39 10.05 30.13
C LEU A 76 1.86 10.09 29.98
N ALA A 77 1.14 9.21 30.70
CA ALA A 77 -0.32 9.11 30.56
C ALA A 77 -1.06 10.38 30.99
N THR A 78 -0.49 11.16 31.92
CA THR A 78 -1.11 12.38 32.44
C THR A 78 -0.91 13.60 31.54
N ASP A 79 0.15 13.62 30.72
CA ASP A 79 0.55 14.83 29.97
C ASP A 79 0.63 14.59 28.45
N MET A 80 1.11 13.43 28.03
CA MET A 80 1.39 13.10 26.63
C MET A 80 0.72 11.78 26.18
N PRO A 81 -0.64 11.70 26.15
CA PRO A 81 -1.34 10.50 25.76
C PRO A 81 -1.00 10.11 24.31
N PRO A 82 -0.79 8.81 23.99
CA PRO A 82 -0.32 8.39 22.69
C PRO A 82 -1.45 8.29 21.67
N ALA A 83 -1.16 8.62 20.41
CA ALA A 83 -1.98 8.27 19.25
C ALA A 83 -1.74 6.82 18.81
N ALA A 84 -0.52 6.28 19.04
CA ALA A 84 -0.20 4.88 18.80
C ALA A 84 0.91 4.42 19.76
N ILE A 85 0.94 3.11 20.04
CA ILE A 85 1.94 2.45 20.90
C ILE A 85 2.64 1.37 20.08
N LYS A 86 3.98 1.45 20.02
CA LYS A 86 4.82 0.34 19.57
C LYS A 86 5.41 -0.37 20.78
N ILE A 87 5.23 -1.67 20.85
CA ILE A 87 5.76 -2.54 21.88
C ILE A 87 6.90 -3.36 21.25
N GLY A 88 8.04 -3.38 21.94
CA GLY A 88 9.20 -4.19 21.55
C GLY A 88 9.53 -5.24 22.60
N LEU A 89 10.83 -5.36 22.96
CA LEU A 89 11.30 -6.33 23.95
C LEU A 89 10.71 -6.05 25.33
N LEU A 90 10.00 -7.06 25.86
CA LEU A 90 9.56 -7.15 27.25
C LEU A 90 10.47 -8.20 27.94
N ALA A 91 11.50 -7.74 28.65
CA ALA A 91 12.62 -8.57 29.09
C ALA A 91 12.28 -9.61 30.17
N GLN A 92 11.07 -9.59 30.72
CA GLN A 92 10.62 -10.53 31.75
C GLN A 92 9.11 -10.80 31.69
N PRO A 93 8.65 -11.99 32.12
CA PRO A 93 7.23 -12.36 32.08
C PRO A 93 6.30 -11.41 32.84
N SER A 94 6.74 -10.86 33.97
CA SER A 94 5.98 -9.88 34.73
C SER A 94 5.68 -8.59 33.96
N ALA A 95 6.58 -8.17 33.07
CA ALA A 95 6.36 -7.00 32.20
C ALA A 95 5.22 -7.23 31.19
N LEU A 96 5.04 -8.46 30.68
CA LEU A 96 3.88 -8.82 29.84
C LEU A 96 2.55 -8.67 30.60
N GLN A 97 2.48 -9.22 31.82
CA GLN A 97 1.29 -9.12 32.67
C GLN A 97 1.01 -7.68 33.06
N TRP A 98 2.05 -6.94 33.45
CA TRP A 98 1.95 -5.52 33.77
C TRP A 98 1.39 -4.72 32.59
N LEU A 99 1.96 -4.89 31.40
CA LEU A 99 1.54 -4.16 30.21
C LEU A 99 0.10 -4.51 29.82
N SER A 100 -0.27 -5.79 29.84
CA SER A 100 -1.64 -6.22 29.58
C SER A 100 -2.65 -5.55 30.53
N ASN A 101 -2.31 -5.36 31.79
CA ASN A 101 -3.18 -4.66 32.73
C ASN A 101 -3.26 -3.15 32.45
N ARG A 102 -2.19 -2.52 32.00
CA ARG A 102 -2.16 -1.08 31.68
C ARG A 102 -2.90 -0.74 30.40
N LEU A 103 -2.77 -1.55 29.35
CA LEU A 103 -3.44 -1.32 28.07
C LEU A 103 -4.98 -1.32 28.16
N LYS A 104 -5.57 -2.05 29.11
CA LYS A 104 -7.02 -2.05 29.36
C LYS A 104 -7.62 -0.65 29.58
N ASN A 105 -6.83 0.27 30.13
CA ASN A 105 -7.30 1.59 30.57
C ASN A 105 -6.93 2.73 29.60
N ILE A 106 -6.22 2.45 28.50
CA ILE A 106 -5.74 3.49 27.58
C ILE A 106 -6.42 3.44 26.20
N ARG A 107 -7.30 2.47 25.95
CA ARG A 107 -8.00 2.35 24.68
C ARG A 107 -9.07 3.45 24.47
N PRO A 108 -9.34 3.88 23.22
CA PRO A 108 -8.84 3.33 21.95
C PRO A 108 -7.52 3.97 21.50
N VAL A 109 -6.47 3.17 21.37
CA VAL A 109 -5.15 3.55 20.85
C VAL A 109 -4.65 2.38 20.02
N PHE A 110 -4.08 2.63 18.84
CA PHE A 110 -3.47 1.58 18.03
C PHE A 110 -2.24 1.01 18.73
N CYS A 111 -2.20 -0.30 18.92
CA CYS A 111 -1.11 -1.02 19.56
C CYS A 111 -0.49 -2.05 18.63
N VAL A 112 0.80 -1.92 18.32
CA VAL A 112 1.56 -2.92 17.56
C VAL A 112 2.65 -3.53 18.43
N TRP A 113 2.74 -4.86 18.43
CA TRP A 113 3.79 -5.59 19.12
C TRP A 113 4.74 -6.27 18.13
N ASP A 114 6.03 -5.89 18.16
CA ASP A 114 7.15 -6.64 17.58
C ASP A 114 7.69 -7.58 18.65
N PRO A 115 7.35 -8.88 18.61
CA PRO A 115 7.63 -9.81 19.72
C PRO A 115 9.09 -10.26 19.71
N VAL A 116 10.01 -9.37 20.06
CA VAL A 116 11.45 -9.62 20.05
C VAL A 116 11.79 -10.66 21.12
N LEU A 117 11.80 -11.94 20.74
CA LEU A 117 12.13 -13.07 21.62
C LEU A 117 13.60 -13.44 21.59
N LYS A 118 14.33 -13.09 20.48
CA LYS A 118 15.77 -13.30 20.29
C LYS A 118 16.41 -12.05 19.72
N ALA A 119 17.63 -11.74 20.14
CA ALA A 119 18.44 -10.69 19.49
C ALA A 119 18.85 -11.10 18.06
N SER A 120 19.14 -10.10 17.22
CA SER A 120 19.70 -10.32 15.86
C SER A 120 21.01 -11.10 15.89
N THR A 121 21.74 -11.04 17.00
CA THR A 121 22.97 -11.82 17.28
C THR A 121 22.72 -13.28 17.67
N GLY A 122 21.42 -13.72 17.74
CA GLY A 122 21.04 -15.08 18.15
C GLY A 122 20.87 -15.29 19.67
N ALA A 123 21.22 -14.32 20.50
CA ALA A 123 21.03 -14.42 21.96
C ALA A 123 19.53 -14.42 22.34
N THR A 124 19.12 -15.35 23.21
CA THR A 124 17.75 -15.39 23.76
C THR A 124 17.58 -14.26 24.75
N LEU A 125 16.61 -13.35 24.47
CA LEU A 125 16.39 -12.13 25.25
C LEU A 125 15.39 -12.30 26.41
N LEU A 126 14.57 -13.35 26.40
CA LEU A 126 13.66 -13.73 27.47
C LEU A 126 14.32 -14.79 28.38
N GLY A 127 15.17 -14.33 29.31
CA GLY A 127 15.77 -15.15 30.39
C GLY A 127 16.91 -16.07 29.93
N GLN A 128 18.07 -15.96 30.59
CA GLN A 128 19.19 -16.90 30.45
C GLN A 128 18.85 -18.23 31.16
N ALA A 129 18.10 -19.11 30.54
CA ALA A 129 18.06 -20.50 30.93
C ALA A 129 17.66 -21.37 29.74
N HIS A 130 18.49 -22.33 29.44
CA HIS A 130 18.25 -23.43 28.54
C HIS A 130 16.88 -24.07 28.85
N ASP A 131 16.17 -24.38 27.76
CA ASP A 131 14.95 -25.17 27.67
C ASP A 131 13.62 -24.48 28.01
N LYS A 132 12.81 -24.39 26.93
CA LYS A 132 11.36 -24.14 26.88
C LYS A 132 10.88 -22.79 27.44
N ILE A 133 10.86 -21.78 26.56
CA ILE A 133 10.12 -20.51 26.78
C ILE A 133 8.65 -20.79 27.12
N SER A 134 8.07 -21.89 26.61
CA SER A 134 6.72 -22.36 26.91
C SER A 134 6.45 -22.65 28.39
N ASP A 135 7.46 -22.98 29.19
CA ASP A 135 7.26 -23.36 30.60
C ASP A 135 7.28 -22.18 31.57
N ARG A 136 7.58 -20.93 31.12
CA ARG A 136 7.72 -19.77 32.00
C ARG A 136 6.71 -18.66 31.77
N ILE A 137 6.13 -18.53 30.59
CA ILE A 137 5.02 -17.61 30.31
C ILE A 137 3.84 -18.50 30.02
N SER A 138 2.79 -18.49 30.89
CA SER A 138 1.58 -19.24 30.55
C SER A 138 0.98 -18.67 29.28
N ASP A 139 0.50 -19.54 28.38
CA ASP A 139 -0.20 -19.13 27.15
C ASP A 139 -1.29 -18.11 27.45
N GLN A 140 -1.92 -18.21 28.62
CA GLN A 140 -2.94 -17.27 29.08
C GLN A 140 -2.44 -15.81 29.19
N VAL A 141 -1.19 -15.57 29.63
CA VAL A 141 -0.65 -14.20 29.73
C VAL A 141 -0.40 -13.62 28.34
N ILE A 142 0.10 -14.45 27.42
CA ILE A 142 0.27 -14.04 26.02
C ILE A 142 -1.09 -13.77 25.39
N ASP A 143 -2.08 -14.65 25.56
CA ASP A 143 -3.43 -14.48 25.02
C ASP A 143 -4.12 -13.21 25.55
N HIS A 144 -3.97 -12.93 26.85
CA HIS A 144 -4.48 -11.70 27.44
C HIS A 144 -3.86 -10.44 26.81
N LEU A 145 -2.59 -10.49 26.44
CA LEU A 145 -1.94 -9.38 25.73
C LEU A 145 -2.41 -9.32 24.28
N LEU A 146 -2.44 -10.46 23.57
CA LEU A 146 -2.86 -10.53 22.15
C LEU A 146 -4.24 -9.92 21.91
N CYS A 147 -5.21 -10.20 22.78
CA CYS A 147 -6.56 -9.62 22.71
C CYS A 147 -6.61 -8.08 22.83
N GLN A 148 -5.50 -7.44 23.15
CA GLN A 148 -5.42 -5.98 23.31
C GLN A 148 -4.59 -5.32 22.23
N LEU A 149 -4.03 -6.11 21.30
CA LEU A 149 -3.21 -5.63 20.21
C LEU A 149 -4.01 -5.53 18.91
N ASP A 150 -3.78 -4.48 18.17
CA ASP A 150 -4.32 -4.32 16.82
C ASP A 150 -3.45 -5.06 15.79
N LEU A 151 -2.14 -5.18 16.06
CA LEU A 151 -1.20 -5.86 15.17
C LEU A 151 -0.08 -6.54 15.97
N ILE A 152 0.30 -7.74 15.53
CA ILE A 152 1.57 -8.38 15.93
C ILE A 152 2.44 -8.61 14.68
N THR A 153 3.77 -8.39 14.81
CA THR A 153 4.71 -8.47 13.67
C THR A 153 5.83 -9.51 13.88
N PRO A 154 5.53 -10.81 14.09
CA PRO A 154 6.55 -11.82 14.32
C PRO A 154 7.36 -12.12 13.05
N ASN A 155 8.64 -12.44 13.22
CA ASN A 155 9.40 -13.15 12.20
C ASN A 155 9.07 -14.66 12.24
N LEU A 156 9.58 -15.45 11.28
CA LEU A 156 9.29 -16.91 11.21
C LEU A 156 9.68 -17.66 12.48
N SER A 157 10.79 -17.31 13.13
CA SER A 157 11.23 -17.95 14.38
C SER A 157 10.29 -17.61 15.54
N GLU A 158 9.86 -16.37 15.62
CA GLU A 158 8.91 -15.89 16.61
C GLU A 158 7.52 -16.48 16.40
N ALA A 159 7.07 -16.56 15.13
CA ALA A 159 5.81 -17.21 14.78
C ALA A 159 5.80 -18.69 15.17
N ARG A 160 6.89 -19.44 14.93
CA ARG A 160 7.03 -20.84 15.40
C ARG A 160 6.92 -20.96 16.92
N ILE A 161 7.54 -20.05 17.65
CA ILE A 161 7.48 -20.07 19.12
C ILE A 161 6.06 -19.75 19.62
N LEU A 162 5.42 -18.72 19.06
CA LEU A 162 4.10 -18.26 19.48
C LEU A 162 3.00 -19.27 19.13
N THR A 163 3.11 -20.00 18.02
CA THR A 163 2.08 -20.95 17.57
C THR A 163 2.39 -22.40 17.93
N GLY A 164 3.63 -22.73 18.26
CA GLY A 164 4.09 -24.11 18.39
C GLY A 164 4.17 -24.89 17.07
N MET A 165 3.90 -24.24 15.94
CA MET A 165 3.87 -24.89 14.61
C MET A 165 5.25 -24.97 13.97
N ALA A 166 5.49 -26.02 13.20
CA ALA A 166 6.58 -26.06 12.23
C ALA A 166 6.15 -25.25 10.99
N ILE A 167 6.91 -24.23 10.61
CA ILE A 167 6.63 -23.38 9.44
C ILE A 167 7.71 -23.68 8.39
N ASN A 168 7.33 -24.41 7.32
CA ASN A 168 8.23 -24.89 6.28
C ASN A 168 7.73 -24.53 4.87
N SER A 169 6.58 -23.91 4.75
CA SER A 169 5.96 -23.51 3.49
C SER A 169 5.21 -22.17 3.64
N TYR A 170 4.83 -21.57 2.52
CA TYR A 170 3.96 -20.37 2.52
C TYR A 170 2.60 -20.67 3.13
N LEU A 171 2.04 -21.87 2.90
CA LEU A 171 0.77 -22.29 3.51
C LEU A 171 0.88 -22.38 5.04
N ASP A 172 2.02 -22.83 5.58
CA ASP A 172 2.21 -22.88 7.02
C ASP A 172 2.27 -21.46 7.62
N ILE A 173 2.79 -20.47 6.87
CA ILE A 173 2.74 -19.06 7.29
C ILE A 173 1.28 -18.59 7.38
N GLU A 174 0.47 -18.87 6.37
CA GLU A 174 -0.96 -18.51 6.36
C GLU A 174 -1.68 -19.14 7.56
N GLN A 175 -1.44 -20.44 7.82
CA GLN A 175 -2.02 -21.15 8.96
C GLN A 175 -1.55 -20.57 10.30
N ALA A 176 -0.26 -20.26 10.44
CA ALA A 176 0.29 -19.66 11.66
C ALA A 176 -0.33 -18.28 11.93
N ALA A 177 -0.54 -17.46 10.90
CA ALA A 177 -1.21 -16.19 11.04
C ALA A 177 -2.66 -16.36 11.51
N HIS A 178 -3.42 -17.30 10.92
CA HIS A 178 -4.79 -17.60 11.35
C HIS A 178 -4.84 -18.09 12.80
N GLN A 179 -3.91 -18.97 13.21
CA GLN A 179 -3.84 -19.41 14.60
C GLN A 179 -3.60 -18.25 15.58
N LEU A 180 -2.80 -17.25 15.20
CA LEU A 180 -2.61 -16.06 16.03
C LEU A 180 -3.87 -15.18 16.07
N LEU A 181 -4.60 -15.04 14.95
CA LEU A 181 -5.89 -14.35 14.93
C LEU A 181 -6.91 -15.05 15.86
N ASP A 182 -6.98 -16.39 15.83
CA ASP A 182 -7.85 -17.18 16.71
C ASP A 182 -7.53 -16.99 18.20
N ARG A 183 -6.30 -16.59 18.55
CA ARG A 183 -5.88 -16.21 19.90
C ARG A 183 -6.27 -14.78 20.27
N GLY A 184 -6.93 -14.04 19.39
CA GLY A 184 -7.60 -12.79 19.67
C GLY A 184 -6.86 -11.51 19.27
N VAL A 185 -5.72 -11.57 18.61
CA VAL A 185 -5.06 -10.37 18.05
C VAL A 185 -5.87 -9.83 16.86
N GLY A 186 -5.96 -8.50 16.69
CA GLY A 186 -6.72 -7.88 15.61
C GLY A 186 -6.18 -8.18 14.22
N SER A 187 -4.85 -8.24 14.06
CA SER A 187 -4.19 -8.58 12.80
C SER A 187 -2.76 -9.09 13.02
N VAL A 188 -2.21 -9.74 12.00
CA VAL A 188 -0.89 -10.37 12.02
C VAL A 188 -0.11 -9.99 10.78
N LEU A 189 1.17 -9.63 10.92
CA LEU A 189 2.12 -9.47 9.84
C LEU A 189 3.31 -10.40 10.08
N ILE A 190 3.34 -11.57 9.46
CA ILE A 190 4.50 -12.48 9.57
C ILE A 190 5.58 -12.06 8.58
N LYS A 191 6.74 -11.69 9.12
CA LYS A 191 7.92 -11.27 8.36
C LYS A 191 8.61 -12.49 7.77
N GLY A 192 8.67 -12.59 6.44
CA GLY A 192 9.11 -13.80 5.74
C GLY A 192 10.60 -13.87 5.41
N GLY A 193 11.46 -12.95 5.73
CA GLY A 193 12.94 -12.88 5.56
C GLY A 193 13.69 -13.95 4.73
N HIS A 194 13.11 -15.15 4.56
CA HIS A 194 13.65 -16.29 3.81
C HIS A 194 12.54 -16.85 2.90
N SER A 195 12.84 -17.06 1.62
CA SER A 195 11.95 -17.74 0.69
C SER A 195 12.02 -19.27 0.89
N PHE A 196 10.88 -19.96 0.72
CA PHE A 196 10.79 -21.43 0.71
C PHE A 196 10.91 -22.02 -0.71
N ASP A 197 10.99 -21.17 -1.70
CA ASP A 197 11.21 -21.51 -3.10
C ASP A 197 12.67 -21.21 -3.50
N ASP A 198 13.04 -21.61 -4.72
CA ASP A 198 14.37 -21.34 -5.28
C ASP A 198 14.58 -19.83 -5.60
N ASP A 199 13.55 -19.00 -5.45
CA ASP A 199 13.65 -17.56 -5.73
C ASP A 199 14.13 -16.77 -4.51
N THR A 200 15.43 -16.82 -4.28
CA THR A 200 16.08 -16.07 -3.20
C THR A 200 16.18 -14.57 -3.46
N ARG A 201 15.65 -14.07 -4.59
CA ARG A 201 15.69 -12.64 -4.96
C ARG A 201 14.66 -11.80 -4.21
N TYR A 202 13.62 -12.42 -3.62
CA TYR A 202 12.55 -11.74 -2.95
C TYR A 202 12.44 -12.10 -1.47
N CYS A 203 12.03 -11.13 -0.66
CA CYS A 203 11.45 -11.35 0.66
C CYS A 203 9.93 -11.21 0.55
N ARG A 204 9.19 -12.02 1.32
CA ARG A 204 7.73 -12.07 1.25
C ARG A 204 7.16 -12.08 2.65
N ASP A 205 6.40 -11.04 2.98
CA ASP A 205 5.72 -10.90 4.26
C ASP A 205 4.23 -11.19 4.07
N TYR A 206 3.59 -11.83 5.04
CA TYR A 206 2.17 -12.16 4.99
C TYR A 206 1.39 -11.38 6.03
N PHE A 207 0.43 -10.62 5.57
CA PHE A 207 -0.55 -9.92 6.40
C PHE A 207 -1.87 -10.69 6.42
N ALA A 208 -2.50 -10.80 7.60
CA ALA A 208 -3.84 -11.33 7.79
C ALA A 208 -4.62 -10.56 8.87
N SER A 209 -5.89 -10.35 8.61
CA SER A 209 -6.91 -9.88 9.55
C SER A 209 -8.19 -10.69 9.33
N THR A 210 -9.26 -10.41 10.08
CA THR A 210 -10.58 -11.04 9.87
C THR A 210 -11.22 -10.64 8.54
N GLU A 211 -10.84 -9.49 7.96
CA GLU A 211 -11.47 -8.94 6.77
C GLU A 211 -10.71 -9.29 5.49
N ARG A 212 -9.38 -9.34 5.56
CA ARG A 212 -8.52 -9.53 4.37
C ARG A 212 -7.16 -10.08 4.71
N SER A 213 -6.54 -10.70 3.71
CA SER A 213 -5.16 -11.14 3.77
C SER A 213 -4.44 -10.86 2.45
N PHE A 214 -3.12 -10.67 2.51
CA PHE A 214 -2.28 -10.48 1.33
C PHE A 214 -0.82 -10.77 1.63
N TRP A 215 -0.07 -11.01 0.56
CA TRP A 215 1.37 -11.12 0.56
C TRP A 215 1.99 -9.81 0.05
N LEU A 216 3.03 -9.34 0.71
CA LEU A 216 3.90 -8.27 0.26
C LEU A 216 5.24 -8.86 -0.18
N SER A 217 5.60 -8.64 -1.43
CA SER A 217 6.88 -9.07 -2.00
C SER A 217 7.76 -7.86 -2.28
N HIS A 218 9.01 -7.92 -1.90
CA HIS A 218 10.00 -6.90 -2.21
C HIS A 218 11.34 -7.55 -2.55
N LYS A 219 12.14 -6.88 -3.37
CA LYS A 219 13.47 -7.39 -3.75
C LYS A 219 14.35 -7.51 -2.51
N LYS A 220 14.97 -8.68 -2.34
CA LYS A 220 15.90 -8.90 -1.25
C LYS A 220 17.16 -8.05 -1.44
N GLN A 221 17.43 -7.20 -0.48
CA GLN A 221 18.67 -6.45 -0.43
C GLN A 221 19.72 -7.26 0.33
N HIS A 222 20.84 -7.56 -0.33
CA HIS A 222 21.99 -8.24 0.31
C HIS A 222 22.77 -7.21 1.13
N GLN A 223 22.17 -6.72 2.22
CA GLN A 223 22.74 -5.71 3.09
C GLN A 223 23.15 -6.33 4.42
N PRO A 224 24.47 -6.32 4.75
CA PRO A 224 24.95 -6.82 6.04
C PRO A 224 24.50 -5.95 7.21
N ASN A 225 24.22 -4.66 6.94
CA ASN A 225 23.79 -3.69 7.95
C ASN A 225 22.26 -3.69 8.03
N ASN A 226 21.70 -4.66 8.76
CA ASN A 226 20.25 -4.89 8.86
C ASN A 226 19.75 -4.90 10.31
N HIS A 227 20.59 -4.49 11.26
CA HIS A 227 20.20 -4.43 12.67
C HIS A 227 19.08 -3.40 12.89
N GLY A 228 18.05 -3.78 13.66
CA GLY A 228 16.90 -2.93 13.96
C GLY A 228 15.79 -2.89 12.89
N THR A 229 15.89 -3.70 11.82
CA THR A 229 14.84 -3.76 10.77
C THR A 229 13.44 -4.03 11.32
N GLY A 230 13.29 -5.00 12.25
CA GLY A 230 12.00 -5.32 12.87
C GLY A 230 11.43 -4.16 13.68
N CYS A 231 12.25 -3.57 14.56
CA CYS A 231 11.86 -2.40 15.35
C CYS A 231 11.43 -1.23 14.45
N THR A 232 12.22 -0.94 13.41
CA THR A 232 11.93 0.12 12.45
C THR A 232 10.62 -0.13 11.71
N LEU A 233 10.34 -1.38 11.27
CA LEU A 233 9.08 -1.72 10.58
C LEU A 233 7.86 -1.47 11.47
N ALA A 234 7.85 -2.03 12.68
CA ALA A 234 6.73 -1.87 13.59
C ALA A 234 6.50 -0.40 13.98
N SER A 235 7.59 0.36 14.19
CA SER A 235 7.54 1.79 14.50
C SER A 235 7.05 2.64 13.31
N ALA A 236 7.41 2.27 12.09
CA ALA A 236 6.91 2.93 10.89
C ALA A 236 5.42 2.67 10.69
N ILE A 237 4.94 1.42 10.91
CA ILE A 237 3.51 1.11 10.86
C ILE A 237 2.75 1.97 11.88
N ALA A 238 3.19 2.00 13.15
CA ALA A 238 2.58 2.84 14.18
C ALA A 238 2.54 4.32 13.78
N SER A 239 3.62 4.81 13.14
CA SER A 239 3.74 6.19 12.67
C SER A 239 2.70 6.54 11.61
N PHE A 240 2.55 5.71 10.60
CA PHE A 240 1.59 5.95 9.51
C PHE A 240 0.14 5.81 9.98
N VAL A 241 -0.17 4.84 10.86
CA VAL A 241 -1.50 4.75 11.49
C VAL A 241 -1.83 6.01 12.29
N ALA A 242 -0.89 6.51 13.08
CA ALA A 242 -1.07 7.74 13.86
C ALA A 242 -1.25 8.99 12.98
N GLN A 243 -0.81 8.95 11.73
CA GLN A 243 -1.03 10.00 10.72
C GLN A 243 -2.37 9.85 9.98
N GLY A 244 -3.17 8.82 10.30
CA GLY A 244 -4.50 8.60 9.74
C GLY A 244 -4.55 7.68 8.52
N HIS A 245 -3.45 7.02 8.14
CA HIS A 245 -3.48 5.98 7.12
C HIS A 245 -4.20 4.72 7.64
N SER A 246 -4.85 3.99 6.73
CA SER A 246 -5.37 2.65 7.05
C SER A 246 -4.22 1.71 7.46
N LEU A 247 -4.53 0.64 8.19
CA LEU A 247 -3.50 -0.33 8.59
C LEU A 247 -2.81 -0.96 7.36
N CYS A 248 -3.56 -1.31 6.32
CA CYS A 248 -2.98 -1.88 5.10
C CYS A 248 -2.05 -0.90 4.39
N ASP A 249 -2.45 0.37 4.24
CA ASP A 249 -1.61 1.41 3.66
C ASP A 249 -0.37 1.67 4.51
N SER A 250 -0.53 1.67 5.84
CA SER A 250 0.56 1.85 6.80
C SER A 250 1.61 0.73 6.67
N ILE A 251 1.18 -0.51 6.42
CA ILE A 251 2.08 -1.65 6.18
C ILE A 251 2.84 -1.47 4.86
N VAL A 252 2.16 -1.08 3.78
CA VAL A 252 2.79 -0.82 2.47
C VAL A 252 3.83 0.31 2.57
N LEU A 253 3.46 1.43 3.20
CA LEU A 253 4.36 2.57 3.41
C LEU A 253 5.54 2.21 4.33
N ALA A 254 5.31 1.44 5.39
CA ALA A 254 6.36 0.98 6.29
C ALA A 254 7.34 0.02 5.60
N GLN A 255 6.86 -0.86 4.72
CA GLN A 255 7.73 -1.71 3.91
C GLN A 255 8.60 -0.88 2.97
N ARG A 256 8.04 0.13 2.33
CA ARG A 256 8.81 1.07 1.51
C ARG A 256 9.86 1.82 2.33
N PHE A 257 9.52 2.27 3.54
CA PHE A 257 10.45 2.90 4.47
C PHE A 257 11.60 1.96 4.86
N ILE A 258 11.31 0.67 5.10
CA ILE A 258 12.34 -0.35 5.40
C ILE A 258 13.25 -0.59 4.20
N GLN A 259 12.73 -0.69 2.98
CA GLN A 259 13.56 -0.85 1.79
C GLN A 259 14.54 0.32 1.62
N GLN A 260 14.06 1.54 1.80
CA GLN A 260 14.91 2.73 1.84
C GLN A 260 15.94 2.66 2.97
N SER A 261 15.52 2.30 4.18
CA SER A 261 16.40 2.25 5.36
C SER A 261 17.53 1.23 5.20
N LEU A 262 17.25 0.08 4.55
CA LEU A 262 18.25 -0.92 4.19
C LEU A 262 19.20 -0.41 3.09
N ARG A 263 18.67 0.23 2.06
CA ARG A 263 19.45 0.79 0.94
C ARG A 263 20.44 1.87 1.40
N LEU A 264 20.07 2.66 2.38
CA LEU A 264 20.87 3.75 2.94
C LEU A 264 21.76 3.31 4.11
N ALA A 265 21.64 2.06 4.58
CA ALA A 265 22.41 1.55 5.71
C ALA A 265 23.91 1.53 5.42
N ALA A 266 24.70 1.95 6.41
CA ALA A 266 26.15 1.98 6.34
C ALA A 266 26.75 1.21 7.53
N PRO A 267 27.98 0.65 7.39
CA PRO A 267 28.65 -0.06 8.47
C PRO A 267 28.86 0.84 9.70
N GLN A 268 28.48 0.33 10.86
CA GLN A 268 28.74 0.94 12.17
C GLN A 268 29.20 -0.16 13.12
N GLY A 269 30.45 -0.07 13.56
CA GLY A 269 31.07 -1.13 14.37
C GLY A 269 31.63 -2.27 13.50
N GLN A 270 31.90 -3.43 14.13
CA GLN A 270 32.53 -4.61 13.48
C GLN A 270 31.51 -5.69 13.07
N GLY A 271 30.29 -5.62 13.57
CA GLY A 271 29.20 -6.54 13.27
C GLY A 271 28.17 -5.94 12.31
N ALA A 272 26.94 -6.47 12.36
CA ALA A 272 25.83 -5.93 11.60
C ALA A 272 25.51 -4.49 12.05
N GLY A 273 25.73 -3.53 11.17
CA GLY A 273 25.38 -2.14 11.40
C GLY A 273 23.85 -1.93 11.41
N PRO A 274 23.38 -0.77 11.93
CA PRO A 274 21.97 -0.45 11.94
C PRO A 274 21.46 -0.07 10.54
N VAL A 275 20.15 -0.27 10.34
CA VAL A 275 19.43 0.39 9.22
C VAL A 275 19.41 1.90 9.44
N TRP A 276 19.30 2.67 8.35
CA TRP A 276 19.32 4.13 8.43
C TRP A 276 17.94 4.74 8.23
N GLN A 277 17.35 5.27 9.29
CA GLN A 277 16.04 5.91 9.27
C GLN A 277 16.17 7.36 8.79
N ALA A 278 15.97 7.57 7.48
CA ALA A 278 15.87 8.91 6.85
C ALA A 278 14.41 9.24 6.52
N PRO A 279 14.04 10.52 6.32
CA PRO A 279 12.72 10.87 5.80
C PRO A 279 12.38 10.08 4.53
N LEU A 280 11.14 9.64 4.39
CA LEU A 280 10.73 8.78 3.28
C LEU A 280 10.87 9.50 1.94
N GLU A 281 11.61 8.88 1.02
CA GLU A 281 11.83 9.33 -0.36
C GLU A 281 10.88 8.64 -1.32
N ASN A 282 10.66 9.26 -2.49
CA ASN A 282 9.84 8.70 -3.56
C ASN A 282 10.69 7.92 -4.57
N ASN A 283 11.44 6.90 -4.10
CA ASN A 283 12.27 6.07 -4.96
C ASN A 283 11.54 4.78 -5.38
N PRO A 284 11.30 4.56 -6.70
CA PRO A 284 10.60 3.38 -7.18
C PRO A 284 11.24 2.03 -6.84
N ILE A 285 12.55 1.99 -6.58
CA ILE A 285 13.26 0.76 -6.23
C ILE A 285 12.82 0.18 -4.88
N ASP A 286 12.24 1.04 -4.03
CA ASP A 286 11.80 0.68 -2.68
C ASP A 286 10.35 0.17 -2.64
N PHE A 287 9.65 0.10 -3.79
CA PHE A 287 8.25 -0.32 -3.86
C PHE A 287 8.08 -1.83 -3.69
N SER A 288 7.04 -2.20 -2.96
CA SER A 288 6.61 -3.58 -2.79
C SER A 288 5.51 -3.95 -3.78
N GLU A 289 5.42 -5.22 -4.13
CA GLU A 289 4.36 -5.82 -4.92
C GLU A 289 3.40 -6.54 -3.97
N LEU A 290 2.09 -6.33 -4.13
CA LEU A 290 1.06 -6.98 -3.32
C LEU A 290 0.34 -8.05 -4.13
N THR A 291 0.16 -9.24 -3.55
CA THR A 291 -0.61 -10.33 -4.15
C THR A 291 -1.53 -10.98 -3.11
N THR A 292 -2.66 -11.49 -3.54
CA THR A 292 -3.65 -12.14 -2.66
C THR A 292 -3.44 -13.64 -2.49
N SER A 293 -2.49 -14.25 -3.20
CA SER A 293 -2.25 -15.69 -3.16
C SER A 293 -0.78 -16.05 -3.33
N ALA A 294 -0.29 -16.98 -2.51
CA ALA A 294 1.05 -17.56 -2.63
C ALA A 294 1.27 -18.37 -3.93
N GLN A 295 0.21 -18.81 -4.59
CA GLN A 295 0.31 -19.56 -5.86
C GLN A 295 0.99 -18.75 -6.98
N HIS A 296 0.93 -17.40 -6.91
CA HIS A 296 1.63 -16.53 -7.84
C HIS A 296 3.15 -16.67 -7.78
N PHE A 297 3.73 -17.05 -6.63
CA PHE A 297 5.18 -17.18 -6.47
C PHE A 297 5.77 -18.34 -7.29
N HIS A 298 5.06 -19.47 -7.34
CA HIS A 298 5.50 -20.63 -8.13
C HIS A 298 5.45 -20.37 -9.65
N SER A 299 4.51 -19.56 -10.11
CA SER A 299 4.41 -19.23 -11.54
C SER A 299 5.52 -18.30 -12.02
N GLU A 300 6.08 -17.46 -11.14
CA GLU A 300 7.21 -16.58 -11.47
C GLU A 300 8.56 -17.31 -11.44
N ALA A 301 8.76 -18.23 -10.51
CA ALA A 301 10.00 -19.02 -10.42
C ALA A 301 10.23 -19.91 -11.66
N THR A 302 9.16 -20.40 -12.28
CA THR A 302 9.24 -21.24 -13.50
C THR A 302 9.36 -20.44 -14.80
N ARG A 303 9.12 -19.11 -14.77
CA ARG A 303 9.24 -18.25 -15.98
C ARG A 303 10.70 -17.86 -16.21
N LYS A 304 11.30 -18.45 -17.23
CA LYS A 304 12.62 -18.05 -17.77
C LYS A 304 12.61 -16.68 -18.49
N THR A 305 11.46 -16.03 -18.62
CA THR A 305 11.30 -14.71 -19.22
C THR A 305 10.95 -13.68 -18.17
N PRO A 306 11.47 -12.44 -18.25
CA PRO A 306 11.04 -11.36 -17.36
C PRO A 306 9.51 -11.24 -17.44
N SER A 307 8.83 -11.00 -16.31
CA SER A 307 7.38 -10.79 -16.29
C SER A 307 7.06 -9.70 -17.31
N SER A 308 6.49 -10.10 -18.44
CA SER A 308 6.20 -9.16 -19.51
C SER A 308 5.20 -8.15 -19.00
N GLN A 309 5.54 -6.89 -19.06
CA GLN A 309 4.67 -5.77 -18.79
C GLN A 309 3.49 -5.78 -19.77
N PHE A 310 2.34 -5.27 -19.38
CA PHE A 310 1.28 -4.97 -20.34
C PHE A 310 1.80 -4.00 -21.42
N PRO A 311 1.25 -4.03 -22.65
CA PRO A 311 1.70 -3.12 -23.72
C PRO A 311 1.61 -1.66 -23.26
N SER A 312 2.55 -0.83 -23.74
CA SER A 312 2.57 0.59 -23.37
C SER A 312 1.28 1.30 -23.77
N ALA A 313 0.72 2.09 -22.86
CA ALA A 313 -0.45 2.94 -23.13
C ALA A 313 -0.17 4.04 -24.17
N LEU A 314 1.10 4.34 -24.44
CA LEU A 314 1.52 5.45 -25.30
C LEU A 314 1.84 5.01 -26.75
N SER A 315 1.90 3.69 -27.03
CA SER A 315 2.14 3.19 -28.38
C SER A 315 0.83 3.01 -29.14
N LEU A 316 0.69 3.65 -30.30
CA LEU A 316 -0.51 3.53 -31.14
C LEU A 316 -0.47 2.39 -32.13
N ASP A 317 0.72 1.84 -32.45
CA ASP A 317 0.87 0.72 -33.38
C ASP A 317 2.18 -0.03 -33.23
N GLN A 318 2.18 -1.26 -33.76
CA GLN A 318 3.38 -2.07 -34.02
C GLN A 318 4.28 -1.49 -35.15
N LYS A 319 4.02 -0.26 -35.63
CA LYS A 319 4.83 0.41 -36.66
C LYS A 319 5.57 1.63 -36.10
N PRO A 320 6.86 1.79 -36.39
CA PRO A 320 7.77 2.71 -35.69
C PRO A 320 7.65 4.19 -36.10
N HIS A 321 6.53 4.68 -36.62
CA HIS A 321 6.44 6.02 -37.22
C HIS A 321 5.37 6.98 -36.66
N THR A 322 4.74 6.69 -35.52
CA THR A 322 3.93 7.71 -34.83
C THR A 322 4.35 7.84 -33.38
N SER A 323 5.46 8.50 -33.24
CA SER A 323 5.88 9.55 -32.29
C SER A 323 5.34 9.53 -30.88
N ASP A 324 6.20 9.65 -29.97
CA ASP A 324 6.40 10.69 -28.95
C ASP A 324 5.17 11.16 -28.14
N ARG A 325 4.10 10.36 -27.99
CA ARG A 325 3.13 10.63 -26.94
C ARG A 325 3.80 10.39 -25.58
N LYS A 326 4.13 11.48 -24.89
CA LYS A 326 4.74 11.44 -23.57
C LYS A 326 3.71 11.27 -22.44
N SER A 327 2.39 11.32 -22.76
CA SER A 327 1.31 11.20 -21.78
C SER A 327 0.00 10.74 -22.44
N LEU A 328 -0.99 10.34 -21.62
CA LEU A 328 -2.35 10.06 -22.08
C LEU A 328 -3.13 11.33 -22.47
N GLY A 329 -2.61 12.51 -22.13
CA GLY A 329 -3.21 13.80 -22.45
C GLY A 329 -4.55 14.05 -21.79
N LEU A 330 -5.45 14.74 -22.50
CA LEU A 330 -6.82 14.92 -22.04
C LEU A 330 -7.62 13.63 -22.27
N TYR A 331 -8.03 13.01 -21.19
CA TYR A 331 -8.70 11.73 -21.17
C TYR A 331 -10.20 11.92 -20.92
N ALA A 332 -11.02 11.74 -21.96
CA ALA A 332 -12.46 11.92 -21.85
C ALA A 332 -13.19 10.60 -21.63
N ILE A 333 -14.15 10.60 -20.70
CA ILE A 333 -14.99 9.43 -20.42
C ILE A 333 -16.39 9.71 -20.97
N VAL A 334 -16.88 8.84 -21.83
CA VAL A 334 -18.15 8.99 -22.55
C VAL A 334 -19.00 7.72 -22.45
N ASN A 335 -20.33 7.89 -22.61
CA ASN A 335 -21.30 6.79 -22.57
C ASN A 335 -22.20 6.74 -23.81
N ASN A 336 -21.96 7.58 -24.82
CA ASN A 336 -22.74 7.62 -26.05
C ASN A 336 -21.89 8.07 -27.26
N LEU A 337 -22.35 7.69 -28.46
CA LEU A 337 -21.63 7.97 -29.72
C LEU A 337 -21.58 9.45 -30.08
N ASN A 338 -22.60 10.24 -29.73
CA ASN A 338 -22.66 11.66 -30.09
C ASN A 338 -21.57 12.45 -29.37
N ASP A 339 -21.39 12.20 -28.05
CA ASP A 339 -20.33 12.82 -27.29
C ASP A 339 -18.94 12.31 -27.72
N LEU A 340 -18.83 11.01 -28.01
CA LEU A 340 -17.58 10.43 -28.52
C LEU A 340 -17.16 11.13 -29.82
N GLN A 341 -18.04 11.20 -30.82
CA GLN A 341 -17.74 11.83 -32.12
C GLN A 341 -17.37 13.31 -31.95
N ARG A 342 -18.17 14.06 -31.18
CA ARG A 342 -17.90 15.47 -30.89
C ARG A 342 -16.54 15.70 -30.29
N LEU A 343 -16.14 14.87 -29.30
CA LEU A 343 -14.85 15.01 -28.61
C LEU A 343 -13.67 14.58 -29.50
N LEU A 344 -13.86 13.61 -30.39
CA LEU A 344 -12.86 13.26 -31.42
C LEU A 344 -12.63 14.44 -32.37
N GLU A 345 -13.70 15.09 -32.85
CA GLU A 345 -13.62 16.28 -33.73
C GLU A 345 -12.93 17.47 -33.03
N GLN A 346 -13.06 17.57 -31.70
CA GLN A 346 -12.40 18.60 -30.88
C GLN A 346 -10.95 18.24 -30.51
N GLY A 347 -10.47 17.05 -30.85
CA GLY A 347 -9.06 16.65 -30.69
C GLY A 347 -8.70 16.20 -29.27
N VAL A 348 -9.57 15.46 -28.59
CA VAL A 348 -9.26 14.81 -27.33
C VAL A 348 -8.20 13.71 -27.52
N ASP A 349 -7.29 13.54 -26.56
CA ASP A 349 -6.13 12.66 -26.72
C ASP A 349 -6.45 11.18 -26.45
N THR A 350 -7.30 10.88 -25.48
CA THR A 350 -7.66 9.53 -25.04
C THR A 350 -9.14 9.47 -24.67
N LEU A 351 -9.79 8.35 -24.98
CA LEU A 351 -11.20 8.11 -24.69
C LEU A 351 -11.41 6.84 -23.85
N GLN A 352 -12.43 6.88 -23.00
CA GLN A 352 -12.96 5.70 -22.32
C GLN A 352 -14.45 5.56 -22.62
N TRP A 353 -14.85 4.37 -23.05
CA TRP A 353 -16.24 3.99 -23.21
C TRP A 353 -16.78 3.41 -21.92
N ARG A 354 -17.70 4.12 -21.26
CA ARG A 354 -18.24 3.76 -19.96
C ARG A 354 -19.77 3.76 -19.99
N VAL A 355 -20.34 2.66 -20.38
CA VAL A 355 -21.80 2.43 -20.32
C VAL A 355 -22.08 1.55 -19.11
N LYS A 356 -22.87 2.04 -18.14
CA LYS A 356 -23.35 1.19 -17.07
C LYS A 356 -24.54 0.39 -17.58
N THR A 357 -24.42 -0.92 -17.64
CA THR A 357 -25.57 -1.81 -17.76
C THR A 357 -26.23 -1.87 -16.39
N ASN A 358 -27.49 -1.42 -16.29
CA ASN A 358 -28.24 -1.51 -15.04
C ASN A 358 -28.60 -2.97 -14.76
N ASP A 359 -27.79 -3.65 -13.97
CA ASP A 359 -28.06 -5.02 -13.47
C ASP A 359 -28.86 -5.04 -12.14
N SER A 360 -29.42 -3.91 -11.70
CA SER A 360 -30.12 -3.82 -10.42
C SER A 360 -31.47 -3.14 -10.50
N ASP A 361 -32.44 -3.81 -11.15
CA ASP A 361 -33.86 -3.66 -10.80
C ASP A 361 -34.58 -4.96 -11.17
N SER A 362 -34.42 -5.98 -10.35
CA SER A 362 -35.04 -7.30 -10.52
C SER A 362 -36.25 -7.41 -9.60
N THR A 363 -37.38 -6.88 -10.02
CA THR A 363 -38.70 -7.41 -9.62
C THR A 363 -39.77 -6.91 -10.57
N LEU A 364 -39.96 -7.58 -11.72
CA LEU A 364 -41.24 -7.80 -12.42
C LEU A 364 -41.00 -8.25 -13.87
N ASN A 365 -41.49 -9.44 -14.23
CA ASN A 365 -41.59 -10.03 -15.58
C ASN A 365 -40.29 -10.55 -16.24
N GLN A 366 -39.81 -11.69 -15.79
CA GLN A 366 -38.57 -12.37 -16.27
C GLN A 366 -38.48 -12.64 -17.80
N ALA A 367 -39.56 -12.80 -18.53
CA ALA A 367 -39.50 -13.13 -19.97
C ALA A 367 -39.45 -11.89 -20.87
N LEU A 368 -40.10 -10.80 -20.51
CA LEU A 368 -40.00 -9.51 -21.23
C LEU A 368 -38.64 -8.84 -20.97
N ASP A 369 -38.10 -8.98 -19.76
CA ASP A 369 -36.80 -8.48 -19.37
C ASP A 369 -35.64 -9.17 -20.14
N GLN A 370 -35.73 -10.49 -20.41
CA GLN A 370 -34.67 -11.19 -21.16
C GLN A 370 -34.53 -10.71 -22.60
N SER A 371 -35.64 -10.44 -23.29
CA SER A 371 -35.59 -9.96 -24.68
C SER A 371 -35.14 -8.50 -24.76
N LEU A 372 -35.56 -7.65 -23.84
CA LEU A 372 -35.13 -6.24 -23.74
C LEU A 372 -33.66 -6.15 -23.33
N ASN A 373 -33.20 -6.98 -22.40
CA ASN A 373 -31.80 -7.09 -22.03
C ASN A 373 -30.93 -7.56 -23.17
N GLN A 374 -31.39 -8.56 -23.96
CA GLN A 374 -30.66 -9.03 -25.13
C GLN A 374 -30.57 -7.98 -26.23
N ALA A 375 -31.64 -7.26 -26.51
CA ALA A 375 -31.63 -6.15 -27.47
C ALA A 375 -30.72 -5.00 -27.01
N ALA A 376 -30.74 -4.66 -25.73
CA ALA A 376 -29.85 -3.65 -25.15
C ALA A 376 -28.36 -4.06 -25.24
N LYS A 377 -28.04 -5.32 -24.94
CA LYS A 377 -26.68 -5.87 -25.08
C LYS A 377 -26.21 -5.86 -26.53
N THR A 378 -27.09 -6.23 -27.47
CA THR A 378 -26.77 -6.22 -28.92
C THR A 378 -26.47 -4.79 -29.38
N LYS A 379 -27.35 -3.83 -29.02
CA LYS A 379 -27.14 -2.41 -29.35
C LYS A 379 -25.86 -1.87 -28.73
N HIS A 380 -25.58 -2.21 -27.48
CA HIS A 380 -24.34 -1.79 -26.80
C HIS A 380 -23.08 -2.31 -27.56
N LYS A 381 -23.10 -3.56 -28.02
CA LYS A 381 -22.03 -4.14 -28.82
C LYS A 381 -21.86 -3.43 -30.17
N GLU A 382 -22.98 -3.10 -30.84
CA GLU A 382 -22.97 -2.35 -32.11
C GLU A 382 -22.41 -0.93 -31.92
N ASP A 383 -22.86 -0.23 -30.89
CA ASP A 383 -22.40 1.12 -30.55
C ASP A 383 -20.91 1.12 -30.20
N LEU A 384 -20.43 0.11 -29.46
CA LEU A 384 -19.01 -0.04 -29.14
C LEU A 384 -18.18 -0.30 -30.42
N GLN A 385 -18.62 -1.21 -31.29
CA GLN A 385 -17.92 -1.45 -32.55
C GLN A 385 -17.85 -0.19 -33.43
N HIS A 386 -18.91 0.64 -33.40
CA HIS A 386 -18.89 1.92 -34.08
C HIS A 386 -17.89 2.89 -33.42
N ALA A 387 -17.90 2.98 -32.09
CA ALA A 387 -16.92 3.79 -31.33
C ALA A 387 -15.47 3.39 -31.65
N ILE A 388 -15.17 2.09 -31.69
CA ILE A 388 -13.82 1.59 -32.04
C ILE A 388 -13.42 2.03 -33.46
N ARG A 389 -14.32 1.91 -34.47
CA ARG A 389 -14.03 2.34 -35.82
C ARG A 389 -13.79 3.85 -35.93
N LEU A 390 -14.61 4.66 -35.26
CA LEU A 390 -14.43 6.11 -35.21
C LEU A 390 -13.09 6.48 -34.55
N CYS A 391 -12.78 5.92 -33.40
CA CYS A 391 -11.52 6.19 -32.71
C CYS A 391 -10.29 5.78 -33.57
N ALA A 392 -10.38 4.68 -34.29
CA ALA A 392 -9.33 4.26 -35.21
C ALA A 392 -9.10 5.27 -36.36
N GLN A 393 -10.16 5.86 -36.94
CA GLN A 393 -10.07 6.91 -37.96
C GLN A 393 -9.35 8.16 -37.46
N TYR A 394 -9.63 8.56 -36.19
CA TYR A 394 -8.99 9.72 -35.55
C TYR A 394 -7.64 9.38 -34.89
N LYS A 395 -7.22 8.10 -34.93
CA LYS A 395 -6.01 7.60 -34.21
C LYS A 395 -6.01 7.91 -32.72
N THR A 396 -7.19 7.88 -32.11
CA THR A 396 -7.38 8.14 -30.68
C THR A 396 -7.56 6.82 -29.92
N PRO A 397 -6.76 6.52 -28.88
CA PRO A 397 -6.94 5.35 -28.04
C PRO A 397 -8.32 5.28 -27.41
N LEU A 398 -8.99 4.12 -27.46
CA LEU A 398 -10.25 3.88 -26.78
C LEU A 398 -10.11 2.74 -25.77
N TYR A 399 -10.28 3.04 -24.50
CA TYR A 399 -10.33 2.05 -23.42
C TYR A 399 -11.78 1.69 -23.11
N ILE A 400 -12.06 0.40 -22.89
CA ILE A 400 -13.37 -0.08 -22.46
C ILE A 400 -13.36 -0.15 -20.95
N ASN A 401 -14.41 0.39 -20.30
CA ASN A 401 -14.52 0.35 -18.86
C ASN A 401 -15.15 -0.97 -18.40
N ASP A 402 -14.52 -1.68 -17.46
CA ASP A 402 -14.98 -2.86 -16.71
C ASP A 402 -15.19 -4.13 -17.57
N ASP A 403 -15.84 -4.07 -18.71
CA ASP A 403 -16.19 -5.23 -19.54
C ASP A 403 -15.00 -5.75 -20.36
N TRP A 404 -14.15 -6.53 -19.69
CA TRP A 404 -12.94 -7.10 -20.33
C TRP A 404 -13.27 -8.14 -21.40
N GLN A 405 -14.39 -8.88 -21.27
CA GLN A 405 -14.81 -9.88 -22.26
C GLN A 405 -15.22 -9.19 -23.55
N LEU A 406 -16.04 -8.16 -23.46
CA LEU A 406 -16.45 -7.38 -24.61
C LEU A 406 -15.25 -6.65 -25.26
N ALA A 407 -14.29 -6.19 -24.47
CA ALA A 407 -13.05 -5.58 -24.96
C ALA A 407 -12.24 -6.58 -25.80
N LEU A 408 -12.10 -7.84 -25.34
CA LEU A 408 -11.44 -8.92 -26.08
C LEU A 408 -12.18 -9.24 -27.39
N GLU A 409 -13.50 -9.49 -27.32
CA GLU A 409 -14.33 -9.83 -28.47
C GLU A 409 -14.33 -8.75 -29.55
N SER A 410 -14.21 -7.49 -29.15
CA SER A 410 -14.27 -6.33 -30.03
C SER A 410 -12.90 -5.88 -30.53
N ASN A 411 -11.81 -6.55 -30.13
CA ASN A 411 -10.44 -6.18 -30.43
C ASN A 411 -10.16 -4.70 -30.09
N ALA A 412 -10.56 -4.28 -28.89
CA ALA A 412 -10.39 -2.91 -28.40
C ALA A 412 -8.92 -2.54 -28.22
N TYR A 413 -8.61 -1.25 -28.13
CA TYR A 413 -7.25 -0.78 -27.85
C TYR A 413 -6.76 -1.19 -26.45
N GLY A 414 -7.66 -1.17 -25.46
CA GLY A 414 -7.37 -1.55 -24.09
C GLY A 414 -8.61 -1.56 -23.22
N ILE A 415 -8.37 -1.90 -21.96
CA ILE A 415 -9.38 -1.98 -20.91
C ILE A 415 -8.96 -1.11 -19.73
N HIS A 416 -9.94 -0.53 -19.03
CA HIS A 416 -9.76 0.16 -17.76
C HIS A 416 -10.58 -0.53 -16.69
N LEU A 417 -9.94 -0.94 -15.58
CA LEU A 417 -10.56 -1.69 -14.50
C LEU A 417 -10.49 -0.92 -13.18
N GLY A 418 -11.59 -0.97 -12.44
CA GLY A 418 -11.64 -0.63 -11.02
C GLY A 418 -11.11 -1.76 -10.15
N GLN A 419 -10.97 -1.53 -8.83
CA GLN A 419 -10.48 -2.53 -7.89
C GLN A 419 -11.52 -3.67 -7.70
N GLU A 420 -12.80 -3.33 -7.71
CA GLU A 420 -13.90 -4.31 -7.61
C GLU A 420 -13.87 -5.29 -8.80
N ASP A 421 -13.67 -4.78 -10.01
CA ASP A 421 -13.59 -5.60 -11.22
C ASP A 421 -12.34 -6.48 -11.21
N LEU A 422 -11.18 -5.91 -10.82
CA LEU A 422 -9.93 -6.66 -10.67
C LEU A 422 -10.06 -7.83 -9.69
N ALA A 423 -10.82 -7.67 -8.61
CA ALA A 423 -11.06 -8.72 -7.62
C ALA A 423 -11.83 -9.92 -8.19
N THR A 424 -12.60 -9.73 -9.27
CA THR A 424 -13.38 -10.79 -9.93
C THR A 424 -12.62 -11.52 -11.04
N ILE A 425 -11.53 -10.94 -11.53
CA ILE A 425 -10.75 -11.46 -12.67
C ILE A 425 -9.65 -12.41 -12.16
N SER A 426 -9.68 -13.67 -12.60
CA SER A 426 -8.63 -14.63 -12.28
C SER A 426 -7.30 -14.28 -12.95
N HIS A 427 -6.20 -14.79 -12.39
CA HIS A 427 -4.87 -14.63 -13.00
C HIS A 427 -4.82 -15.14 -14.45
N THR A 428 -5.47 -16.26 -14.76
CA THR A 428 -5.53 -16.81 -16.13
C THR A 428 -6.22 -15.85 -17.09
N GLN A 429 -7.30 -15.19 -16.66
CA GLN A 429 -8.01 -14.21 -17.46
C GLN A 429 -7.16 -12.93 -17.68
N LEU A 430 -6.45 -12.46 -16.65
CA LEU A 430 -5.48 -11.36 -16.82
C LEU A 430 -4.38 -11.71 -17.82
N MET A 431 -3.87 -12.95 -17.79
CA MET A 431 -2.89 -13.40 -18.78
C MET A 431 -3.49 -13.44 -20.19
N GLN A 432 -4.72 -13.89 -20.34
CA GLN A 432 -5.41 -13.87 -21.63
C GLN A 432 -5.57 -12.46 -22.20
N ILE A 433 -5.96 -11.48 -21.36
CA ILE A 433 -6.05 -10.06 -21.74
C ILE A 433 -4.68 -9.57 -22.27
N LYS A 434 -3.62 -9.93 -21.56
CA LYS A 434 -2.25 -9.54 -21.89
C LYS A 434 -1.74 -10.19 -23.17
N GLU A 435 -1.94 -11.49 -23.35
CA GLU A 435 -1.51 -12.26 -24.53
C GLU A 435 -2.19 -11.79 -25.82
N GLN A 436 -3.42 -11.28 -25.70
CA GLN A 436 -4.12 -10.65 -26.82
C GLN A 436 -3.66 -9.20 -27.11
N GLY A 437 -2.69 -8.70 -26.35
CA GLY A 437 -2.09 -7.40 -26.58
C GLY A 437 -2.93 -6.21 -26.14
N LEU A 438 -4.01 -6.42 -25.35
CA LEU A 438 -4.79 -5.32 -24.78
C LEU A 438 -3.96 -4.57 -23.75
N ARG A 439 -4.16 -3.27 -23.71
CA ARG A 439 -3.57 -2.40 -22.69
C ARG A 439 -4.46 -2.37 -21.45
N LEU A 440 -3.85 -2.35 -20.28
CA LEU A 440 -4.55 -2.35 -19.00
C LEU A 440 -4.33 -1.03 -18.26
N GLY A 441 -5.41 -0.31 -18.00
CA GLY A 441 -5.44 0.82 -17.05
C GLY A 441 -6.08 0.40 -15.74
N ILE A 442 -5.56 0.89 -14.60
CA ILE A 442 -6.07 0.55 -13.27
C ILE A 442 -6.31 1.83 -12.47
N SER A 443 -7.51 1.93 -11.88
CA SER A 443 -7.84 2.96 -10.88
C SER A 443 -7.23 2.63 -9.53
N CYS A 444 -6.62 3.65 -8.87
CA CYS A 444 -6.02 3.52 -7.54
C CYS A 444 -6.46 4.68 -6.65
N HIS A 445 -6.86 4.35 -5.40
CA HIS A 445 -7.43 5.27 -4.43
C HIS A 445 -6.59 5.37 -3.14
N ASN A 446 -5.67 4.41 -2.92
CA ASN A 446 -4.83 4.31 -1.73
C ASN A 446 -3.52 3.55 -2.04
N GLU A 447 -2.59 3.50 -1.06
CA GLU A 447 -1.27 2.87 -1.23
C GLU A 447 -1.35 1.36 -1.43
N THR A 448 -2.30 0.69 -0.80
CA THR A 448 -2.53 -0.76 -0.93
C THR A 448 -2.92 -1.12 -2.36
N GLU A 449 -3.82 -0.36 -2.95
CA GLU A 449 -4.26 -0.53 -4.35
C GLU A 449 -3.13 -0.23 -5.33
N LEU A 450 -2.30 0.77 -5.04
CA LEU A 450 -1.10 1.06 -5.83
C LEU A 450 -0.11 -0.10 -5.81
N ALA A 451 0.16 -0.70 -4.64
CA ALA A 451 1.05 -1.85 -4.52
C ALA A 451 0.49 -3.08 -5.27
N PHE A 452 -0.83 -3.29 -5.22
CA PHE A 452 -1.50 -4.33 -5.98
C PHE A 452 -1.43 -4.07 -7.50
N ALA A 453 -1.77 -2.87 -7.93
CA ALA A 453 -1.64 -2.48 -9.34
C ALA A 453 -0.19 -2.61 -9.84
N HIS A 454 0.80 -2.22 -9.01
CA HIS A 454 2.22 -2.36 -9.34
C HIS A 454 2.62 -3.83 -9.59
N SER A 455 2.05 -4.79 -8.86
CA SER A 455 2.32 -6.22 -9.07
C SER A 455 1.85 -6.73 -10.44
N LEU A 456 0.81 -6.12 -11.01
CA LEU A 456 0.24 -6.48 -12.31
C LEU A 456 0.99 -5.87 -13.50
N LYS A 457 1.86 -4.88 -13.28
CA LYS A 457 2.62 -4.15 -14.31
C LYS A 457 1.69 -3.58 -15.41
N PRO A 458 0.71 -2.74 -15.06
CA PRO A 458 -0.29 -2.23 -15.99
C PRO A 458 0.31 -1.29 -17.05
N SER A 459 -0.49 -0.94 -18.04
CA SER A 459 -0.13 0.02 -19.08
C SER A 459 -0.14 1.46 -18.57
N TYR A 460 -1.03 1.78 -17.64
CA TYR A 460 -1.08 3.07 -16.94
C TYR A 460 -1.84 2.97 -15.62
N LEU A 461 -1.64 3.97 -14.77
CA LEU A 461 -2.37 4.14 -13.51
C LEU A 461 -3.26 5.39 -13.55
N ALA A 462 -4.46 5.28 -12.96
CA ALA A 462 -5.38 6.40 -12.79
C ALA A 462 -5.54 6.69 -11.28
N PHE A 463 -5.20 7.90 -10.86
CA PHE A 463 -5.23 8.35 -9.47
C PHE A 463 -6.52 9.13 -9.18
N GLY A 464 -7.26 8.77 -8.14
CA GLY A 464 -8.45 9.52 -7.81
C GLY A 464 -9.26 8.96 -6.64
N PRO A 465 -10.32 9.66 -6.24
CA PRO A 465 -10.68 11.00 -6.72
C PRO A 465 -9.74 12.08 -6.16
N VAL A 466 -9.34 13.06 -6.99
CA VAL A 466 -8.47 14.18 -6.52
C VAL A 466 -9.25 15.12 -5.60
N PHE A 467 -10.48 15.48 -6.02
CA PHE A 467 -11.42 16.27 -5.25
C PHE A 467 -12.75 15.52 -5.12
N THR A 468 -13.59 15.90 -4.17
CA THR A 468 -14.92 15.32 -4.00
C THR A 468 -15.75 15.51 -5.29
N PRO A 469 -16.18 14.43 -5.97
CA PRO A 469 -16.97 14.54 -7.17
C PRO A 469 -18.36 15.08 -6.86
N LYS A 470 -18.89 15.97 -7.72
CA LYS A 470 -20.26 16.49 -7.60
C LYS A 470 -21.33 15.50 -8.07
N SER A 471 -20.94 14.50 -8.85
CA SER A 471 -21.86 13.61 -9.60
C SER A 471 -22.01 12.20 -9.03
N LYS A 472 -21.24 11.84 -8.01
CA LYS A 472 -21.27 10.48 -7.41
C LYS A 472 -20.84 10.55 -5.94
N VAL A 473 -21.56 9.83 -5.08
CA VAL A 473 -21.03 9.45 -3.76
C VAL A 473 -19.91 8.46 -4.00
N VAL A 474 -18.73 8.73 -3.46
CA VAL A 474 -17.56 7.85 -3.55
C VAL A 474 -17.20 7.38 -2.14
N ASP A 475 -16.85 6.12 -2.03
CA ASP A 475 -16.52 5.49 -0.74
C ASP A 475 -15.10 5.85 -0.25
N HIS A 476 -14.31 6.49 -1.11
CA HIS A 476 -12.95 6.91 -0.79
C HIS A 476 -12.85 8.42 -0.57
N PRO A 477 -12.12 8.87 0.46
CA PRO A 477 -11.83 10.29 0.64
C PRO A 477 -11.01 10.82 -0.55
N PRO A 478 -11.14 12.12 -0.88
CA PRO A 478 -10.34 12.70 -1.94
C PRO A 478 -8.85 12.70 -1.58
N LEU A 479 -7.99 12.39 -2.57
CA LEU A 479 -6.54 12.35 -2.42
C LEU A 479 -5.93 13.72 -2.07
N GLY A 480 -6.49 14.78 -2.63
CA GLY A 480 -5.90 16.12 -2.57
C GLY A 480 -4.65 16.26 -3.44
N LEU A 481 -4.18 17.49 -3.58
CA LEU A 481 -3.04 17.82 -4.46
C LEU A 481 -1.70 17.30 -3.94
N LYS A 482 -1.53 17.25 -2.62
CA LYS A 482 -0.28 16.78 -2.00
C LYS A 482 -0.04 15.31 -2.31
N THR A 483 -1.01 14.45 -2.01
CA THR A 483 -0.92 13.00 -2.29
C THR A 483 -0.77 12.73 -3.78
N LEU A 484 -1.52 13.47 -4.63
CA LEU A 484 -1.38 13.37 -6.08
C LEU A 484 0.05 13.67 -6.54
N GLN A 485 0.68 14.70 -5.99
CA GLN A 485 2.06 15.06 -6.29
C GLN A 485 3.05 13.99 -5.83
N GLU A 486 2.87 13.45 -4.64
CA GLU A 486 3.69 12.37 -4.10
C GLU A 486 3.60 11.11 -4.96
N TRP A 487 2.41 10.71 -5.39
CA TRP A 487 2.19 9.56 -6.27
C TRP A 487 2.73 9.80 -7.69
N GLN A 488 2.56 11.02 -8.21
CA GLN A 488 3.14 11.39 -9.50
C GLN A 488 4.66 11.36 -9.46
N ASN A 489 5.28 11.87 -8.40
CA ASN A 489 6.73 11.85 -8.23
C ASN A 489 7.30 10.44 -8.04
N SER A 490 6.49 9.48 -7.61
CA SER A 490 6.87 8.10 -7.39
C SER A 490 6.47 7.19 -8.54
N TYR A 491 5.19 6.84 -8.66
CA TYR A 491 4.69 5.91 -9.68
C TYR A 491 4.73 6.49 -11.09
N GLY A 492 4.64 7.81 -11.24
CA GLY A 492 4.78 8.49 -12.53
C GLY A 492 6.15 8.35 -13.18
N GLN A 493 7.18 7.91 -12.45
CA GLN A 493 8.48 7.54 -13.02
C GLN A 493 8.48 6.15 -13.67
N ILE A 494 7.51 5.29 -13.32
CA ILE A 494 7.43 3.90 -13.81
C ILE A 494 6.35 3.78 -14.88
N TYR A 495 5.21 4.43 -14.66
CA TYR A 495 4.01 4.29 -15.47
C TYR A 495 3.56 5.62 -16.07
N PRO A 496 2.96 5.61 -17.28
CA PRO A 496 2.04 6.67 -17.67
C PRO A 496 0.95 6.80 -16.61
N THR A 497 0.59 8.03 -16.24
CA THR A 497 -0.40 8.29 -15.20
C THR A 497 -1.46 9.26 -15.69
N THR A 498 -2.66 9.14 -15.15
CA THR A 498 -3.74 10.11 -15.26
C THR A 498 -4.40 10.33 -13.90
N CYS A 499 -5.14 11.39 -13.71
CA CYS A 499 -5.91 11.60 -12.50
C CYS A 499 -7.37 11.98 -12.80
N ILE A 500 -8.27 11.69 -11.87
CA ILE A 500 -9.71 11.89 -12.01
C ILE A 500 -10.33 12.36 -10.70
N GLY A 501 -11.52 12.94 -10.79
CA GLY A 501 -12.40 13.27 -9.66
C GLY A 501 -12.43 14.75 -9.33
N GLY A 502 -13.59 15.37 -9.58
CA GLY A 502 -13.87 16.77 -9.24
C GLY A 502 -13.00 17.81 -9.98
N ILE A 503 -12.40 17.42 -11.12
CA ILE A 503 -11.54 18.31 -11.90
C ILE A 503 -12.41 19.12 -12.84
N GLU A 504 -12.32 20.44 -12.69
CA GLU A 504 -13.03 21.47 -13.47
C GLU A 504 -12.01 22.50 -13.98
N LEU A 505 -12.48 23.45 -14.79
CA LEU A 505 -11.61 24.46 -15.40
C LEU A 505 -10.86 25.29 -14.35
N GLU A 506 -11.52 25.58 -13.23
CA GLU A 506 -11.03 26.45 -12.16
C GLU A 506 -9.88 25.84 -11.37
N ASN A 507 -9.83 24.52 -11.24
CA ASN A 507 -8.81 23.82 -10.45
C ASN A 507 -7.77 23.05 -11.31
N MET A 508 -7.96 23.01 -12.63
CA MET A 508 -7.09 22.31 -13.58
C MET A 508 -5.62 22.70 -13.43
N GLN A 509 -5.32 24.01 -13.30
CA GLN A 509 -3.95 24.49 -13.19
C GLN A 509 -3.26 23.96 -11.92
N ALA A 510 -3.97 23.91 -10.80
CA ALA A 510 -3.44 23.37 -9.55
C ALA A 510 -3.16 21.85 -9.66
N VAL A 511 -4.00 21.12 -10.41
CA VAL A 511 -3.77 19.69 -10.70
C VAL A 511 -2.52 19.52 -11.56
N LEU A 512 -2.37 20.28 -12.64
CA LEU A 512 -1.19 20.21 -13.51
C LEU A 512 0.11 20.62 -12.81
N ALA A 513 0.03 21.54 -11.84
CA ALA A 513 1.18 21.95 -11.03
C ALA A 513 1.75 20.81 -10.17
N THR A 514 1.02 19.71 -9.94
CA THR A 514 1.54 18.49 -9.29
C THR A 514 2.53 17.70 -10.16
N GLY A 515 2.71 18.08 -11.42
CA GLY A 515 3.56 17.40 -12.38
C GLY A 515 2.84 16.35 -13.23
N ILE A 516 1.56 16.07 -12.94
CA ILE A 516 0.77 15.14 -13.77
C ILE A 516 0.50 15.77 -15.15
N LYS A 517 0.63 14.96 -16.22
CA LYS A 517 0.49 15.41 -17.60
C LYS A 517 -0.81 14.93 -18.28
N SER A 518 -1.66 14.21 -17.56
CA SER A 518 -2.94 13.71 -18.06
C SER A 518 -4.03 13.88 -17.01
N ILE A 519 -5.19 14.32 -17.49
CA ILE A 519 -6.39 14.54 -16.67
C ILE A 519 -7.56 13.79 -17.30
N ALA A 520 -8.22 12.92 -16.52
CA ALA A 520 -9.45 12.24 -16.92
C ALA A 520 -10.67 13.00 -16.41
N VAL A 521 -11.63 13.27 -17.27
CA VAL A 521 -12.82 14.07 -16.98
C VAL A 521 -14.10 13.50 -17.60
N ILE A 522 -15.23 13.75 -16.96
CA ILE A 522 -16.59 13.41 -17.41
C ILE A 522 -17.39 14.70 -17.58
N SER A 523 -17.81 15.29 -16.47
CA SER A 523 -18.73 16.45 -16.42
C SER A 523 -18.13 17.74 -16.98
N ALA A 524 -16.83 17.90 -16.90
CA ALA A 524 -16.12 19.08 -17.41
C ALA A 524 -16.20 19.21 -18.94
N LEU A 525 -16.52 18.14 -19.68
CA LEU A 525 -16.67 18.11 -21.14
C LEU A 525 -18.15 18.08 -21.60
N GLY A 526 -19.09 18.34 -20.70
CA GLY A 526 -20.52 18.36 -21.02
C GLY A 526 -20.91 19.53 -21.92
N GLY A 527 -21.36 19.20 -23.14
CA GLY A 527 -21.79 20.18 -24.15
C GLY A 527 -20.63 20.85 -24.95
N PRO A 528 -20.93 21.36 -26.17
CA PRO A 528 -19.90 21.80 -27.12
C PRO A 528 -19.05 22.97 -26.64
N GLN A 529 -19.68 23.98 -26.02
CA GLN A 529 -18.96 25.19 -25.59
C GLN A 529 -18.03 24.92 -24.41
N LYS A 530 -18.53 24.17 -23.40
CA LYS A 530 -17.75 23.84 -22.20
C LYS A 530 -16.54 22.95 -22.58
N SER A 531 -16.74 21.95 -23.42
CA SER A 531 -15.65 21.07 -23.86
C SER A 531 -14.61 21.82 -24.69
N THR A 532 -15.01 22.68 -25.64
CA THR A 532 -14.06 23.48 -26.41
C THR A 532 -13.20 24.37 -25.51
N LEU A 533 -13.80 25.02 -24.52
CA LEU A 533 -13.06 25.87 -23.59
C LEU A 533 -12.07 25.04 -22.77
N PHE A 534 -12.52 23.89 -22.23
CA PHE A 534 -11.68 23.02 -21.42
C PHE A 534 -10.49 22.47 -22.20
N ILE A 535 -10.75 21.92 -23.42
CA ILE A 535 -9.73 21.36 -24.32
C ILE A 535 -8.69 22.42 -24.68
N ASN A 536 -9.12 23.62 -25.08
CA ASN A 536 -8.22 24.70 -25.45
C ASN A 536 -7.38 25.20 -24.27
N THR A 537 -7.96 25.24 -23.08
CA THR A 537 -7.22 25.64 -21.86
C THR A 537 -6.21 24.58 -21.48
N PHE A 538 -6.59 23.29 -21.49
CA PHE A 538 -5.68 22.18 -21.24
C PHE A 538 -4.49 22.18 -22.22
N ALA A 539 -4.77 22.30 -23.53
CA ALA A 539 -3.73 22.31 -24.56
C ALA A 539 -2.73 23.48 -24.43
N LYS A 540 -3.17 24.63 -23.87
CA LYS A 540 -2.29 25.77 -23.58
C LYS A 540 -1.48 25.58 -22.30
N SER A 541 -1.94 24.74 -21.38
CA SER A 541 -1.35 24.54 -20.05
C SER A 541 -0.25 23.49 -20.04
N ILE A 542 -0.22 22.62 -21.01
CA ILE A 542 0.86 21.62 -21.17
C ILE A 542 1.86 22.18 -22.18
N PRO A 543 3.14 22.33 -21.78
CA PRO A 543 4.18 22.74 -22.73
C PRO A 543 4.22 21.76 -23.90
N ARG A 544 4.09 22.25 -25.13
CA ARG A 544 4.45 21.49 -26.33
C ARG A 544 5.99 21.45 -26.36
N GLU A 545 6.56 20.34 -25.88
CA GLU A 545 7.99 20.05 -26.04
C GLU A 545 8.30 19.70 -27.51
#